data_cb788d05f197cd28dcdc5f1967eebda6
#
_entry.id   cb788d05f197cd28dcdc5f1967eebda6
#
_cell.length_a   1.000
_cell.length_b   1.000
_cell.length_c   1.000
_cell.angle_alpha   90.00
_cell.angle_beta   90.00
_cell.angle_gamma   90.00
#
_symmetry.space_group_name_H-M   'P 1'
#
loop_
_entity.id
_entity.type
_entity.pdbx_description
1 polymer ?
#
loop_
_entity_poly.entity_id
_entity_poly.type
_entity_poly.pdbx_seq_one_letter_code
_entity_poly.pdbx_strand_id
1 'polypeptide(L)'
;MRTLFYHTLLFTVLLAGCADPAAKENKSTNMMDSSKKENPVYSNTDSVKVNVSNEEWKKMLPADVYNIAREKGTERAFSGKYWDHKEGGTYYCAACGNPLFNSNGKFESNCGWPSFFEPISKGSIIYAPDNTYGMKRTEVMCGRCKAHLGHVFEDGPPPTGLRYCINSVILDFEKAKGAAENFEKKPAGK
;
A
#
# COMPACT_ATOMS: atom_id res chain seq x y z
N MET A 1 39.62 -28.94 -81.19
CA MET A 1 38.63 -27.82 -81.19
C MET A 1 37.93 -27.77 -79.87
N ARG A 2 38.28 -26.79 -79.03
CA ARG A 2 37.74 -26.65 -77.65
C ARG A 2 36.97 -25.37 -77.65
N THR A 3 35.67 -25.48 -77.47
CA THR A 3 34.76 -24.35 -77.27
C THR A 3 34.76 -23.97 -75.80
N LEU A 4 35.18 -22.70 -75.48
CA LEU A 4 35.12 -22.10 -74.15
C LEU A 4 33.74 -21.48 -73.95
N PHE A 5 33.01 -21.93 -72.95
CA PHE A 5 31.79 -21.22 -72.46
C PHE A 5 32.14 -20.24 -71.36
N TYR A 6 31.90 -18.96 -71.59
CA TYR A 6 31.97 -17.93 -70.60
C TYR A 6 30.66 -17.91 -69.84
N HIS A 7 30.73 -18.17 -68.55
CA HIS A 7 29.61 -17.91 -67.61
C HIS A 7 29.77 -16.51 -67.03
N THR A 8 28.84 -15.62 -67.37
CA THR A 8 28.70 -14.33 -66.74
C THR A 8 27.96 -14.51 -65.43
N LEU A 9 28.66 -14.24 -64.32
CA LEU A 9 28.11 -14.25 -62.96
C LEU A 9 27.48 -12.87 -62.68
N LEU A 10 26.14 -12.86 -62.58
CA LEU A 10 25.38 -11.66 -62.24
C LEU A 10 25.37 -11.50 -60.69
N PHE A 11 26.08 -10.48 -60.24
CA PHE A 11 26.16 -10.14 -58.79
C PHE A 11 24.97 -9.23 -58.42
N THR A 12 23.93 -9.81 -57.82
CA THR A 12 22.81 -9.06 -57.22
C THR A 12 23.23 -8.54 -55.86
N VAL A 13 23.42 -7.24 -55.75
CA VAL A 13 23.64 -6.53 -54.48
C VAL A 13 22.28 -6.45 -53.74
N LEU A 14 22.12 -7.20 -52.65
CA LEU A 14 21.03 -7.00 -51.69
C LEU A 14 21.37 -5.83 -50.77
N LEU A 15 20.65 -4.74 -50.89
CA LEU A 15 20.63 -3.66 -49.91
C LEU A 15 19.88 -4.14 -48.67
N ALA A 16 20.63 -4.48 -47.62
CA ALA A 16 20.06 -4.73 -46.29
C ALA A 16 19.70 -3.37 -45.69
N GLY A 17 18.41 -3.06 -45.63
CA GLY A 17 17.87 -1.94 -44.88
C GLY A 17 18.06 -2.19 -43.39
N CYS A 18 18.79 -1.31 -42.71
CA CYS A 18 18.85 -1.26 -41.27
C CYS A 18 17.47 -0.78 -40.76
N ALA A 19 16.68 -1.69 -40.21
CA ALA A 19 15.50 -1.34 -39.42
C ALA A 19 15.99 -0.98 -38.01
N ASP A 20 15.77 0.27 -37.57
CA ASP A 20 15.97 0.72 -36.20
C ASP A 20 15.08 -0.10 -35.27
N PRO A 21 15.61 -0.63 -34.14
CA PRO A 21 14.76 -1.22 -33.12
C PRO A 21 13.98 -0.11 -32.42
N ALA A 22 12.68 -0.04 -32.70
CA ALA A 22 11.74 0.81 -32.01
C ALA A 22 11.95 0.69 -30.50
N ALA A 23 12.25 1.83 -29.86
CA ALA A 23 12.30 1.97 -28.42
C ALA A 23 10.97 1.46 -27.85
N LYS A 24 11.02 0.36 -27.10
CA LYS A 24 9.90 -0.09 -26.28
C LYS A 24 9.71 0.92 -25.18
N GLU A 25 8.75 1.81 -25.34
CA GLU A 25 8.18 2.58 -24.26
C GLU A 25 7.78 1.61 -23.15
N ASN A 26 8.52 1.66 -22.07
CA ASN A 26 8.22 0.93 -20.86
C ASN A 26 7.05 1.64 -20.17
N LYS A 27 5.84 1.35 -20.66
CA LYS A 27 4.59 1.78 -20.06
C LYS A 27 4.50 1.04 -18.73
N SER A 28 5.02 1.66 -17.67
CA SER A 28 4.77 1.27 -16.29
C SER A 28 3.25 1.30 -16.10
N THR A 29 2.62 0.18 -16.40
CA THR A 29 1.24 -0.08 -16.03
C THR A 29 1.23 -0.16 -14.51
N ASN A 30 0.83 0.93 -13.86
CA ASN A 30 0.32 0.88 -12.51
C ASN A 30 -0.76 -0.21 -12.51
N MET A 31 -0.41 -1.38 -11.97
CA MET A 31 -1.40 -2.38 -11.62
C MET A 31 -2.19 -1.81 -10.43
N MET A 32 -3.16 -0.95 -10.74
CA MET A 32 -4.23 -0.65 -9.80
C MET A 32 -4.91 -1.98 -9.50
N ASP A 33 -4.84 -2.37 -8.25
CA ASP A 33 -5.52 -3.55 -7.73
C ASP A 33 -6.98 -3.54 -8.22
N SER A 34 -7.36 -4.53 -9.01
CA SER A 34 -8.68 -4.62 -9.64
C SER A 34 -9.83 -4.64 -8.63
N SER A 35 -9.56 -5.05 -7.38
CA SER A 35 -10.54 -5.05 -6.29
C SER A 35 -10.99 -3.65 -5.86
N LYS A 36 -10.15 -2.63 -6.06
CA LYS A 36 -10.49 -1.22 -5.74
C LYS A 36 -11.42 -0.58 -6.78
N LYS A 37 -11.42 -1.08 -8.02
CA LYS A 37 -12.26 -0.55 -9.11
C LYS A 37 -13.75 -0.77 -8.89
N GLU A 38 -14.11 -1.78 -8.12
CA GLU A 38 -15.50 -2.14 -7.80
C GLU A 38 -16.02 -1.49 -6.51
N ASN A 39 -15.16 -0.77 -5.77
CA ASN A 39 -15.51 -0.11 -4.51
C ASN A 39 -15.77 1.39 -4.74
N PRO A 40 -17.04 1.81 -4.96
CA PRO A 40 -17.40 3.19 -5.31
C PRO A 40 -17.16 4.19 -4.17
N VAL A 41 -16.97 3.72 -2.93
CA VAL A 41 -16.71 4.60 -1.77
C VAL A 41 -15.22 4.80 -1.51
N TYR A 42 -14.34 4.12 -2.26
CA TYR A 42 -12.90 4.26 -2.09
C TYR A 42 -12.41 5.59 -2.69
N SER A 43 -11.84 6.47 -1.87
CA SER A 43 -11.27 7.74 -2.30
C SER A 43 -10.15 8.19 -1.35
N ASN A 44 -9.00 8.55 -1.89
CA ASN A 44 -7.85 9.10 -1.13
C ASN A 44 -7.99 10.60 -0.85
N THR A 45 -8.95 11.26 -1.45
CA THR A 45 -9.13 12.72 -1.35
C THR A 45 -10.44 13.14 -0.69
N ASP A 46 -11.43 12.25 -0.65
CA ASP A 46 -12.74 12.54 -0.05
C ASP A 46 -12.72 12.30 1.47
N SER A 47 -13.16 13.28 2.24
CA SER A 47 -13.28 13.23 3.71
C SER A 47 -14.71 13.01 4.22
N VAL A 48 -15.70 12.96 3.32
CA VAL A 48 -17.11 12.76 3.70
C VAL A 48 -17.29 11.39 4.38
N LYS A 49 -18.00 11.38 5.51
CA LYS A 49 -18.26 10.13 6.25
C LYS A 49 -19.01 9.13 5.39
N VAL A 50 -18.56 7.89 5.42
CA VAL A 50 -19.18 6.77 4.70
C VAL A 50 -20.09 6.02 5.67
N ASN A 51 -21.37 5.95 5.31
CA ASN A 51 -22.38 5.18 6.06
C ASN A 51 -22.98 4.10 5.15
N VAL A 52 -22.34 2.94 5.13
CA VAL A 52 -22.68 1.79 4.29
C VAL A 52 -22.94 0.59 5.22
N SER A 53 -23.96 -0.22 4.91
CA SER A 53 -24.28 -1.43 5.70
C SER A 53 -23.18 -2.49 5.63
N ASN A 54 -23.14 -3.40 6.60
CA ASN A 54 -22.18 -4.50 6.58
C ASN A 54 -22.40 -5.44 5.39
N GLU A 55 -23.64 -5.63 4.97
CA GLU A 55 -24.02 -6.43 3.80
C GLU A 55 -23.46 -5.83 2.48
N GLU A 56 -23.47 -4.50 2.36
CA GLU A 56 -22.89 -3.81 1.21
C GLU A 56 -21.36 -3.87 1.28
N TRP A 57 -20.74 -3.63 2.45
CA TRP A 57 -19.30 -3.81 2.64
C TRP A 57 -18.84 -5.22 2.26
N LYS A 58 -19.61 -6.25 2.62
CA LYS A 58 -19.29 -7.64 2.30
C LYS A 58 -19.26 -7.93 0.80
N LYS A 59 -20.01 -7.16 0.00
CA LYS A 59 -20.01 -7.28 -1.48
C LYS A 59 -18.84 -6.54 -2.12
N MET A 60 -18.36 -5.46 -1.49
CA MET A 60 -17.37 -4.55 -2.06
C MET A 60 -15.94 -4.87 -1.62
N LEU A 61 -15.75 -5.46 -0.44
CA LEU A 61 -14.42 -5.69 0.11
C LEU A 61 -13.94 -7.13 -0.13
N PRO A 62 -12.64 -7.33 -0.36
CA PRO A 62 -12.03 -8.65 -0.24
C PRO A 62 -12.36 -9.28 1.13
N ALA A 63 -12.48 -10.60 1.19
CA ALA A 63 -12.95 -11.30 2.38
C ALA A 63 -12.06 -11.06 3.62
N ASP A 64 -10.75 -10.99 3.43
CA ASP A 64 -9.77 -10.70 4.48
C ASP A 64 -9.89 -9.26 5.00
N VAL A 65 -10.05 -8.27 4.10
CA VAL A 65 -10.28 -6.87 4.46
C VAL A 65 -11.63 -6.73 5.20
N TYR A 66 -12.69 -7.41 4.73
CA TYR A 66 -14.00 -7.38 5.39
C TYR A 66 -13.93 -7.96 6.80
N ASN A 67 -13.24 -9.09 6.97
CA ASN A 67 -13.05 -9.72 8.28
C ASN A 67 -12.41 -8.76 9.29
N ILE A 68 -11.32 -8.07 8.89
CA ILE A 68 -10.69 -7.08 9.76
C ILE A 68 -11.61 -5.86 9.96
N ALA A 69 -12.08 -5.27 8.86
CA ALA A 69 -12.79 -3.99 8.88
C ALA A 69 -14.13 -4.03 9.63
N ARG A 70 -14.89 -5.12 9.50
CA ARG A 70 -16.30 -5.18 9.93
C ARG A 70 -16.58 -6.26 10.97
N GLU A 71 -15.81 -7.35 10.97
CA GLU A 71 -15.94 -8.44 11.94
C GLU A 71 -14.92 -8.33 13.08
N LYS A 72 -14.08 -7.24 13.07
CA LYS A 72 -13.04 -6.96 14.07
C LYS A 72 -12.04 -8.11 14.24
N GLY A 73 -11.70 -8.76 13.13
CA GLY A 73 -10.67 -9.78 13.09
C GLY A 73 -9.27 -9.22 13.35
N THR A 74 -8.31 -10.11 13.52
CA THR A 74 -6.90 -9.79 13.66
C THR A 74 -6.11 -10.73 12.77
N GLU A 75 -5.22 -10.19 11.94
CA GLU A 75 -4.29 -10.98 11.14
C GLU A 75 -3.21 -11.63 12.03
N ARG A 76 -2.58 -12.70 11.53
CA ARG A 76 -1.47 -13.34 12.25
C ARG A 76 -0.27 -12.36 12.34
N ALA A 77 0.37 -12.30 13.50
CA ALA A 77 1.58 -11.52 13.70
C ALA A 77 2.69 -11.91 12.69
N PHE A 78 3.45 -10.94 12.18
CA PHE A 78 4.55 -11.09 11.22
C PHE A 78 4.15 -11.62 9.84
N SER A 79 2.85 -11.68 9.51
CA SER A 79 2.37 -12.18 8.21
C SER A 79 1.92 -11.07 7.26
N GLY A 80 1.64 -9.89 7.77
CA GLY A 80 1.09 -8.80 7.00
C GLY A 80 2.14 -8.09 6.13
N LYS A 81 1.72 -7.48 5.03
CA LYS A 81 2.59 -6.82 4.04
C LYS A 81 3.41 -5.66 4.62
N TYR A 82 2.93 -4.98 5.67
CA TYR A 82 3.50 -3.71 6.11
C TYR A 82 4.12 -3.75 7.53
N TRP A 83 4.22 -4.91 8.19
CA TRP A 83 4.78 -4.98 9.55
C TRP A 83 6.22 -4.45 9.61
N ASP A 84 7.07 -4.78 8.63
CA ASP A 84 8.47 -4.35 8.50
C ASP A 84 8.72 -3.37 7.34
N HIS A 85 7.64 -2.85 6.71
CA HIS A 85 7.72 -1.97 5.56
C HIS A 85 8.38 -0.62 5.91
N LYS A 86 9.37 -0.17 5.10
CA LYS A 86 10.23 1.00 5.38
C LYS A 86 10.15 2.11 4.33
N GLU A 87 9.34 1.94 3.28
CA GLU A 87 9.22 2.97 2.25
C GLU A 87 8.52 4.24 2.76
N GLY A 88 8.98 5.40 2.27
CA GLY A 88 8.37 6.69 2.55
C GLY A 88 7.04 6.86 1.82
N GLY A 89 5.98 7.23 2.54
CA GLY A 89 4.66 7.41 1.95
C GLY A 89 3.53 7.51 2.97
N THR A 90 2.32 7.35 2.47
CA THR A 90 1.10 7.43 3.26
C THR A 90 0.36 6.10 3.27
N TYR A 91 -0.12 5.72 4.44
CA TYR A 91 -0.98 4.55 4.66
C TYR A 91 -2.44 4.99 4.71
N TYR A 92 -3.25 4.33 3.89
CA TYR A 92 -4.68 4.60 3.71
C TYR A 92 -5.51 3.43 4.23
N CYS A 93 -6.77 3.71 4.57
CA CYS A 93 -7.74 2.66 4.88
C CYS A 93 -8.08 1.84 3.63
N ALA A 94 -7.80 0.55 3.63
CA ALA A 94 -8.08 -0.33 2.50
C ALA A 94 -9.58 -0.44 2.17
N ALA A 95 -10.45 -0.18 3.17
CA ALA A 95 -11.90 -0.18 2.93
C ALA A 95 -12.40 1.09 2.21
N CYS A 96 -11.86 2.29 2.52
CA CYS A 96 -12.46 3.53 2.00
C CYS A 96 -11.47 4.55 1.44
N GLY A 97 -10.17 4.30 1.51
CA GLY A 97 -9.14 5.22 1.00
C GLY A 97 -8.80 6.39 1.93
N ASN A 98 -9.41 6.50 3.13
CA ASN A 98 -9.08 7.59 4.06
C ASN A 98 -7.60 7.56 4.46
N PRO A 99 -6.83 8.67 4.39
CA PRO A 99 -5.47 8.71 4.89
C PRO A 99 -5.43 8.53 6.41
N LEU A 100 -4.62 7.59 6.90
CA LEU A 100 -4.57 7.18 8.30
C LEU A 100 -3.26 7.55 8.98
N PHE A 101 -2.13 7.14 8.39
CA PHE A 101 -0.80 7.29 8.96
C PHE A 101 0.22 7.71 7.90
N ASN A 102 1.30 8.35 8.35
CA ASN A 102 2.46 8.63 7.52
C ASN A 102 3.63 7.73 7.93
N SER A 103 4.49 7.36 6.98
CA SER A 103 5.69 6.57 7.23
C SER A 103 6.64 7.20 8.25
N ASN A 104 6.64 8.53 8.38
CA ASN A 104 7.46 9.22 9.38
C ASN A 104 7.03 8.92 10.83
N GLY A 105 5.77 8.54 11.02
CA GLY A 105 5.25 8.09 12.31
C GLY A 105 5.40 6.60 12.57
N LYS A 106 5.88 5.82 11.58
CA LYS A 106 6.08 4.38 11.70
C LYS A 106 7.37 4.05 12.43
N PHE A 107 7.34 3.05 13.30
CA PHE A 107 8.52 2.55 14.01
C PHE A 107 8.48 1.02 14.17
N GLU A 108 9.64 0.43 14.49
CA GLU A 108 9.78 -1.00 14.76
C GLU A 108 9.45 -1.31 16.22
N SER A 109 8.37 -2.04 16.45
CA SER A 109 7.89 -2.38 17.80
C SER A 109 8.08 -3.86 18.15
N ASN A 110 8.52 -4.68 17.20
CA ASN A 110 8.64 -6.14 17.33
C ASN A 110 7.34 -6.87 17.72
N CYS A 111 6.17 -6.20 17.62
CA CYS A 111 4.89 -6.83 17.93
C CYS A 111 4.33 -7.68 16.78
N GLY A 112 4.88 -7.55 15.58
CA GLY A 112 4.47 -8.30 14.39
C GLY A 112 3.39 -7.63 13.54
N TRP A 113 3.01 -6.40 13.85
CA TRP A 113 2.08 -5.56 13.10
C TRP A 113 2.69 -4.18 12.84
N PRO A 114 2.25 -3.46 11.77
CA PRO A 114 2.61 -2.08 11.55
C PRO A 114 2.33 -1.23 12.79
N SER A 115 3.35 -0.49 13.27
CA SER A 115 3.25 0.33 14.47
C SER A 115 3.57 1.78 14.15
N PHE A 116 2.71 2.69 14.65
CA PHE A 116 2.83 4.12 14.45
C PHE A 116 2.74 4.83 15.81
N PHE A 117 3.42 5.97 15.98
CA PHE A 117 3.29 6.75 17.22
C PHE A 117 2.24 7.87 17.14
N GLU A 118 1.74 8.19 15.93
CA GLU A 118 0.68 9.19 15.73
C GLU A 118 -0.10 8.94 14.44
N PRO A 119 -1.38 9.31 14.35
CA PRO A 119 -2.14 9.35 13.11
C PRO A 119 -1.75 10.58 12.27
N ILE A 120 -2.06 10.56 10.97
CA ILE A 120 -1.76 11.67 10.06
C ILE A 120 -2.51 12.96 10.43
N SER A 121 -3.69 12.84 11.06
CA SER A 121 -4.46 13.96 11.60
C SER A 121 -5.44 13.49 12.67
N LYS A 122 -5.95 14.41 13.50
CA LYS A 122 -6.93 14.09 14.55
C LYS A 122 -8.23 13.46 14.04
N GLY A 123 -8.64 13.76 12.80
CA GLY A 123 -9.86 13.23 12.19
C GLY A 123 -9.68 11.91 11.43
N SER A 124 -8.43 11.47 11.24
CA SER A 124 -8.10 10.26 10.48
C SER A 124 -8.60 8.99 11.15
N ILE A 125 -8.63 8.99 12.48
CA ILE A 125 -9.04 7.85 13.29
C ILE A 125 -10.04 8.28 14.36
N ILE A 126 -10.77 7.31 14.91
CA ILE A 126 -11.63 7.43 16.07
C ILE A 126 -11.38 6.27 17.02
N TYR A 127 -11.80 6.40 18.27
CA TYR A 127 -11.53 5.44 19.34
C TYR A 127 -12.82 4.90 19.93
N ALA A 128 -12.77 3.65 20.41
CA ALA A 128 -13.81 3.05 21.23
C ALA A 128 -13.20 2.14 22.30
N PRO A 129 -13.85 1.93 23.46
CA PRO A 129 -13.43 0.93 24.41
C PRO A 129 -13.64 -0.46 23.83
N ASP A 130 -12.67 -1.36 24.04
CA ASP A 130 -12.76 -2.78 23.71
C ASP A 130 -12.49 -3.60 24.96
N ASN A 131 -13.55 -4.27 25.47
CA ASN A 131 -13.49 -5.11 26.65
C ASN A 131 -13.66 -6.61 26.29
N THR A 132 -13.45 -6.98 25.02
CA THR A 132 -13.56 -8.37 24.59
C THR A 132 -12.43 -9.25 25.12
N TYR A 133 -12.67 -10.53 25.25
CA TYR A 133 -11.72 -11.54 25.73
C TYR A 133 -11.13 -11.23 27.12
N GLY A 134 -11.86 -10.50 27.99
CA GLY A 134 -11.38 -10.13 29.33
C GLY A 134 -10.26 -9.07 29.37
N MET A 135 -9.92 -8.48 28.22
CA MET A 135 -8.91 -7.41 28.09
C MET A 135 -9.59 -6.04 28.18
N LYS A 136 -8.84 -5.05 28.65
CA LYS A 136 -9.24 -3.63 28.58
C LYS A 136 -8.31 -2.93 27.59
N ARG A 137 -8.82 -2.61 26.42
CA ARG A 137 -8.05 -1.99 25.32
C ARG A 137 -8.81 -0.80 24.75
N THR A 138 -8.11 0.04 24.01
CA THR A 138 -8.72 1.10 23.19
C THR A 138 -8.63 0.70 21.72
N GLU A 139 -9.78 0.43 21.11
CA GLU A 139 -9.93 0.14 19.70
C GLU A 139 -9.64 1.40 18.89
N VAL A 140 -8.92 1.24 17.76
CA VAL A 140 -8.69 2.27 16.76
C VAL A 140 -9.49 1.94 15.52
N MET A 141 -10.29 2.89 15.06
CA MET A 141 -11.13 2.75 13.86
C MET A 141 -10.87 3.89 12.89
N CYS A 142 -11.14 3.63 11.60
CA CYS A 142 -11.08 4.65 10.56
C CYS A 142 -12.07 5.77 10.83
N GLY A 143 -11.60 7.02 10.81
CA GLY A 143 -12.42 8.20 11.04
C GLY A 143 -13.50 8.41 9.98
N ARG A 144 -13.32 7.90 8.75
CA ARG A 144 -14.27 8.08 7.64
C ARG A 144 -15.34 6.99 7.60
N CYS A 145 -14.97 5.70 7.65
CA CYS A 145 -15.91 4.57 7.44
C CYS A 145 -16.11 3.70 8.68
N LYS A 146 -15.47 4.00 9.81
CA LYS A 146 -15.51 3.23 11.06
C LYS A 146 -15.00 1.77 10.93
N ALA A 147 -14.18 1.48 9.91
CA ALA A 147 -13.52 0.18 9.82
C ALA A 147 -12.61 -0.02 11.03
N HIS A 148 -12.64 -1.21 11.64
CA HIS A 148 -11.66 -1.59 12.65
C HIS A 148 -10.28 -1.61 12.04
N LEU A 149 -9.30 -1.01 12.73
CA LEU A 149 -7.90 -0.95 12.28
C LEU A 149 -6.99 -1.77 13.18
N GLY A 150 -7.21 -1.72 14.48
CA GLY A 150 -6.38 -2.30 15.52
C GLY A 150 -6.61 -1.64 16.86
N HIS A 151 -5.54 -1.48 17.65
CA HIS A 151 -5.60 -0.92 18.99
C HIS A 151 -4.47 0.08 19.23
N VAL A 152 -4.64 0.95 20.22
CA VAL A 152 -3.62 1.86 20.72
C VAL A 152 -3.22 1.48 22.14
N PHE A 153 -1.91 1.60 22.43
CA PHE A 153 -1.26 1.29 23.70
C PHE A 153 -0.38 2.47 24.13
N GLU A 154 -0.07 2.55 25.44
CA GLU A 154 0.74 3.63 26.05
C GLU A 154 2.22 3.22 26.22
N ASP A 155 2.71 2.36 25.35
CA ASP A 155 4.06 1.80 25.35
C ASP A 155 4.87 2.19 24.10
N GLY A 156 4.50 3.30 23.47
CA GLY A 156 5.14 3.84 22.28
C GLY A 156 6.33 4.75 22.57
N PRO A 157 7.05 5.16 21.52
CA PRO A 157 8.19 6.07 21.64
C PRO A 157 7.73 7.53 21.84
N PRO A 158 8.64 8.41 22.31
CA PRO A 158 8.43 9.85 22.21
C PRO A 158 8.17 10.27 20.75
N PRO A 159 7.42 11.37 20.49
CA PRO A 159 6.94 12.36 21.46
C PRO A 159 5.61 12.00 22.13
N THR A 160 4.85 11.01 21.61
CA THR A 160 3.47 10.76 22.09
C THR A 160 3.40 9.74 23.21
N GLY A 161 4.36 8.82 23.31
CA GLY A 161 4.26 7.65 24.18
C GLY A 161 3.24 6.62 23.71
N LEU A 162 2.60 6.83 22.56
CA LEU A 162 1.55 5.96 22.04
C LEU A 162 2.08 5.00 20.96
N ARG A 163 1.54 3.79 20.94
CA ARG A 163 1.75 2.80 19.89
C ARG A 163 0.42 2.37 19.31
N TYR A 164 0.17 2.82 18.08
CA TYR A 164 -0.95 2.35 17.24
C TYR A 164 -0.53 1.06 16.57
N CYS A 165 -1.04 -0.07 17.03
CA CYS A 165 -0.80 -1.40 16.48
C CYS A 165 -1.93 -1.74 15.51
N ILE A 166 -1.62 -1.72 14.22
CA ILE A 166 -2.63 -1.71 13.15
C ILE A 166 -2.47 -2.97 12.28
N ASN A 167 -3.59 -3.62 11.92
CA ASN A 167 -3.57 -4.74 10.99
C ASN A 167 -3.07 -4.29 9.62
N SER A 168 -2.16 -5.04 9.03
CA SER A 168 -1.57 -4.74 7.72
C SER A 168 -2.61 -4.87 6.59
N VAL A 169 -3.49 -5.87 6.67
CA VAL A 169 -4.56 -6.15 5.69
C VAL A 169 -5.51 -4.97 5.51
N ILE A 170 -5.77 -4.18 6.57
CA ILE A 170 -6.65 -3.00 6.48
C ILE A 170 -5.95 -1.74 5.97
N LEU A 171 -4.68 -1.84 5.61
CA LEU A 171 -3.87 -0.74 5.09
C LEU A 171 -3.60 -0.89 3.60
N ASP A 172 -3.70 0.23 2.89
CA ASP A 172 -3.09 0.47 1.59
C ASP A 172 -1.93 1.44 1.75
N PHE A 173 -0.98 1.40 0.84
CA PHE A 173 0.18 2.28 0.85
C PHE A 173 0.37 2.97 -0.49
N GLU A 174 0.59 4.27 -0.45
CA GLU A 174 1.02 5.05 -1.60
C GLU A 174 2.37 5.70 -1.30
N LYS A 175 3.34 5.40 -2.16
CA LYS A 175 4.70 5.96 -2.06
C LYS A 175 4.68 7.46 -2.32
N ALA A 176 5.40 8.22 -1.50
CA ALA A 176 5.56 9.66 -1.69
C ALA A 176 6.28 9.95 -3.02
N LYS A 177 5.70 10.78 -3.86
CA LYS A 177 6.32 11.25 -5.10
C LYS A 177 7.53 12.12 -4.75
N GLY A 178 8.73 11.73 -5.13
CA GLY A 178 9.98 12.48 -4.87
C GLY A 178 10.71 12.14 -3.55
N ALA A 179 10.22 11.22 -2.73
CA ALA A 179 10.89 10.83 -1.48
C ALA A 179 12.05 9.83 -1.66
N ALA A 180 12.29 9.33 -2.87
CA ALA A 180 13.29 8.29 -3.12
C ALA A 180 14.75 8.77 -2.99
N GLU A 181 15.02 10.08 -2.97
CA GLU A 181 16.40 10.60 -3.00
C GLU A 181 16.95 11.07 -1.64
N ASN A 182 16.11 11.24 -0.63
CA ASN A 182 16.56 11.88 0.63
C ASN A 182 16.86 10.91 1.77
N PHE A 183 16.52 9.63 1.67
CA PHE A 183 16.75 8.67 2.76
C PHE A 183 18.17 8.05 2.77
N GLU A 184 18.88 8.06 1.65
CA GLU A 184 20.24 7.51 1.56
C GLU A 184 21.35 8.45 2.07
N LYS A 185 21.02 9.70 2.46
CA LYS A 185 22.01 10.72 2.84
C LYS A 185 21.99 11.16 4.31
N LYS A 186 21.57 10.32 5.23
CA LYS A 186 21.84 10.62 6.65
C LYS A 186 23.17 9.95 7.03
N PRO A 187 24.28 10.71 7.21
CA PRO A 187 25.54 10.12 7.67
C PRO A 187 25.34 9.57 9.06
N ALA A 188 25.81 8.35 9.28
CA ALA A 188 25.93 7.77 10.61
C ALA A 188 26.74 8.75 11.46
N GLY A 189 26.10 9.39 12.42
CA GLY A 189 26.75 10.26 13.39
C GLY A 189 27.76 9.45 14.20
N LYS A 190 28.99 9.96 14.26
CA LYS A 190 30.05 9.51 15.15
C LYS A 190 29.65 9.71 16.59
#